data_40d403c3e10f7e0d6ceeec9fee10a07f
#
_entry.id   40d403c3e10f7e0d6ceeec9fee10a07f
#
_cell.length_a   1.000
_cell.length_b   1.000
_cell.length_c   1.000
_cell.angle_alpha   90.00
_cell.angle_beta   90.00
_cell.angle_gamma   90.00
#
_symmetry.space_group_name_H-M   'P 1'
#
loop_
_entity.id
_entity.type
_entity.pdbx_description
1 polymer ?
#
loop_
_entity_poly.entity_id
_entity_poly.type
_entity_poly.pdbx_seq_one_letter_code
_entity_poly.pdbx_strand_id
1 'polypeptide(L)'
;MKDHETEPAISLRYEHLNTWYGAFHALHDINMAVPERQVMALIGPSGCGKSTLLRWTNRMNDTVPDARAEGTLELGELDVLARSTDVVDLRRRVGMVFQKPNPFPKSIYDNVAFGPRLHLRIARRELDELVEWSLRKAAVWDEVKDRLNQPALSLSGGQQQRLCIARAIATGPEVLLMDEPCSALDPASTARVEDLIFELKQQYTIVIVTHNMQQASRVSDRTAFFYQGRVVEVGRTPDIFTRPQKRETEDYVTGKFG
;
A
#
# COMPACT_ATOMS: atom_id res chain seq x y z
N MET A 1 -7.23 -35.08 -11.66
CA MET A 1 -8.23 -34.04 -11.33
C MET A 1 -7.48 -32.73 -11.43
N LYS A 2 -7.81 -31.87 -12.40
CA LYS A 2 -7.28 -30.51 -12.43
C LYS A 2 -8.12 -29.74 -11.41
N ASP A 3 -7.50 -29.34 -10.31
CA ASP A 3 -8.10 -28.40 -9.38
C ASP A 3 -8.38 -27.12 -10.16
N HIS A 4 -9.65 -26.82 -10.39
CA HIS A 4 -10.10 -25.50 -10.82
C HIS A 4 -9.88 -24.58 -9.61
N GLU A 5 -8.65 -24.06 -9.43
CA GLU A 5 -8.45 -22.87 -8.62
C GLU A 5 -9.32 -21.78 -9.26
N THR A 6 -10.42 -21.45 -8.62
CA THR A 6 -11.23 -20.27 -8.98
C THR A 6 -10.30 -19.08 -8.91
N GLU A 7 -10.17 -18.32 -10.01
CA GLU A 7 -9.39 -17.08 -9.99
C GLU A 7 -9.89 -16.19 -8.83
N PRO A 8 -8.97 -15.65 -8.04
CA PRO A 8 -9.36 -14.79 -6.91
C PRO A 8 -10.14 -13.58 -7.42
N ALA A 9 -11.13 -13.14 -6.65
CA ALA A 9 -11.85 -11.90 -6.95
C ALA A 9 -10.88 -10.72 -7.10
N ILE A 10 -11.23 -9.74 -7.91
CA ILE A 10 -10.41 -8.55 -8.15
C ILE A 10 -10.81 -7.46 -7.16
N SER A 11 -9.84 -6.99 -6.36
CA SER A 11 -10.02 -5.90 -5.40
C SER A 11 -9.89 -4.53 -6.05
N LEU A 12 -8.84 -4.35 -6.89
CA LEU A 12 -8.60 -3.10 -7.61
C LEU A 12 -8.47 -3.37 -9.11
N ARG A 13 -9.11 -2.53 -9.91
CA ARG A 13 -9.04 -2.59 -11.37
C ARG A 13 -8.67 -1.23 -11.94
N TYR A 14 -7.70 -1.22 -12.82
CA TYR A 14 -7.25 -0.06 -13.59
C TYR A 14 -7.42 -0.40 -15.07
N GLU A 15 -8.22 0.40 -15.81
CA GLU A 15 -8.43 0.21 -17.24
C GLU A 15 -8.27 1.56 -17.95
N HIS A 16 -7.35 1.61 -18.90
CA HIS A 16 -7.03 2.81 -19.68
C HIS A 16 -6.78 4.04 -18.81
N LEU A 17 -6.24 3.85 -17.58
CA LEU A 17 -6.02 4.95 -16.66
C LEU A 17 -4.87 5.82 -17.15
N ASN A 18 -5.18 7.07 -17.39
CA ASN A 18 -4.25 8.13 -17.76
C ASN A 18 -4.28 9.22 -16.69
N THR A 19 -3.13 9.79 -16.34
CA THR A 19 -3.07 10.84 -15.31
C THR A 19 -2.12 11.97 -15.69
N TRP A 20 -2.43 13.18 -15.25
CA TRP A 20 -1.64 14.38 -15.54
C TRP A 20 -1.44 15.22 -14.29
N TYR A 21 -0.34 15.98 -14.29
CA TYR A 21 -0.09 17.12 -13.43
C TYR A 21 0.11 18.34 -14.32
N GLY A 22 -0.92 19.20 -14.44
CA GLY A 22 -0.95 20.25 -15.44
C GLY A 22 -0.82 19.69 -16.86
N ALA A 23 0.21 20.10 -17.58
CA ALA A 23 0.52 19.60 -18.94
C ALA A 23 1.32 18.29 -18.94
N PHE A 24 1.91 17.88 -17.82
CA PHE A 24 2.74 16.67 -17.74
C PHE A 24 1.87 15.41 -17.66
N HIS A 25 1.95 14.54 -18.67
CA HIS A 25 1.29 13.24 -18.70
C HIS A 25 2.12 12.24 -17.89
N ALA A 26 1.68 11.92 -16.69
CA ALA A 26 2.44 11.15 -15.71
C ALA A 26 2.23 9.64 -15.81
N LEU A 27 1.01 9.19 -16.09
CA LEU A 27 0.69 7.78 -16.33
C LEU A 27 -0.03 7.63 -17.65
N HIS A 28 0.38 6.63 -18.42
CA HIS A 28 -0.06 6.40 -19.79
C HIS A 28 -0.73 5.04 -19.91
N ASP A 29 -2.05 5.02 -20.11
CA ASP A 29 -2.82 3.83 -20.46
C ASP A 29 -2.54 2.64 -19.50
N ILE A 30 -2.68 2.88 -18.20
CA ILE A 30 -2.46 1.84 -17.19
C ILE A 30 -3.61 0.82 -17.24
N ASN A 31 -3.24 -0.44 -17.49
CA ASN A 31 -4.14 -1.57 -17.48
C ASN A 31 -3.60 -2.63 -16.52
N MET A 32 -4.27 -2.84 -15.39
CA MET A 32 -3.81 -3.75 -14.33
C MET A 32 -4.97 -4.13 -13.41
N ALA A 33 -4.93 -5.35 -12.88
CA ALA A 33 -5.85 -5.81 -11.84
C ALA A 33 -5.06 -6.34 -10.64
N VAL A 34 -5.53 -6.02 -9.43
CA VAL A 34 -4.98 -6.51 -8.18
C VAL A 34 -5.99 -7.48 -7.55
N PRO A 35 -5.66 -8.78 -7.47
CA PRO A 35 -6.54 -9.75 -6.83
C PRO A 35 -6.67 -9.52 -5.32
N GLU A 36 -7.82 -9.91 -4.78
CA GLU A 36 -8.05 -9.85 -3.34
C GLU A 36 -7.05 -10.67 -2.53
N ARG A 37 -6.67 -10.15 -1.36
CA ARG A 37 -5.79 -10.83 -0.40
C ARG A 37 -4.48 -11.30 -1.00
N GLN A 38 -3.97 -10.54 -1.96
CA GLN A 38 -2.64 -10.71 -2.51
C GLN A 38 -1.80 -9.44 -2.31
N VAL A 39 -0.50 -9.62 -2.35
CA VAL A 39 0.46 -8.51 -2.38
C VAL A 39 0.87 -8.26 -3.83
N MET A 40 0.53 -7.08 -4.35
CA MET A 40 1.00 -6.57 -5.64
C MET A 40 2.19 -5.62 -5.41
N ALA A 41 3.37 -6.00 -5.87
CA ALA A 41 4.52 -5.09 -5.87
C ALA A 41 4.55 -4.26 -7.15
N LEU A 42 4.77 -2.96 -7.00
CA LEU A 42 5.06 -2.04 -8.10
C LEU A 42 6.56 -1.74 -8.07
N ILE A 43 7.30 -2.20 -9.09
CA ILE A 43 8.75 -2.00 -9.23
C ILE A 43 9.06 -1.16 -10.45
N GLY A 44 10.26 -0.56 -10.49
CA GLY A 44 10.72 0.27 -11.61
C GLY A 44 11.58 1.44 -11.14
N PRO A 45 12.24 2.15 -12.06
CA PRO A 45 13.11 3.28 -11.75
C PRO A 45 12.41 4.39 -10.96
N SER A 46 13.17 5.23 -10.28
CA SER A 46 12.61 6.42 -9.62
C SER A 46 11.95 7.35 -10.64
N GLY A 47 10.81 7.94 -10.27
CA GLY A 47 10.07 8.86 -11.14
C GLY A 47 9.22 8.20 -12.24
N CYS A 48 9.16 6.86 -12.35
CA CYS A 48 8.37 6.18 -13.40
C CYS A 48 6.86 6.13 -13.14
N GLY A 49 6.33 6.76 -12.07
CA GLY A 49 4.88 6.90 -11.86
C GLY A 49 4.27 5.99 -10.78
N LYS A 50 5.02 5.09 -10.12
CA LYS A 50 4.50 4.15 -9.10
C LYS A 50 3.73 4.82 -7.95
N SER A 51 4.36 5.79 -7.29
CA SER A 51 3.70 6.55 -6.21
C SER A 51 2.57 7.44 -6.72
N THR A 52 2.60 7.86 -7.98
CA THR A 52 1.48 8.56 -8.64
C THR A 52 0.27 7.64 -8.72
N LEU A 53 0.43 6.39 -9.20
CA LEU A 53 -0.64 5.41 -9.25
C LEU A 53 -1.18 5.12 -7.84
N LEU A 54 -0.27 4.86 -6.88
CA LEU A 54 -0.65 4.57 -5.50
C LEU A 54 -1.54 5.68 -4.92
N ARG A 55 -1.18 6.96 -5.13
CA ARG A 55 -1.92 8.12 -4.64
C ARG A 55 -3.24 8.38 -5.38
N TRP A 56 -3.41 7.91 -6.60
CA TRP A 56 -4.71 7.94 -7.27
C TRP A 56 -5.66 6.90 -6.70
N THR A 57 -5.15 5.76 -6.23
CA THR A 57 -5.97 4.67 -5.68
C THR A 57 -6.79 5.12 -4.45
N ASN A 58 -6.32 6.10 -3.68
CA ASN A 58 -7.06 6.71 -2.56
C ASN A 58 -7.36 8.21 -2.76
N ARG A 59 -7.24 8.71 -3.98
CA ARG A 59 -7.51 10.10 -4.35
C ARG A 59 -6.69 11.14 -3.59
N MET A 60 -5.50 10.79 -3.10
CA MET A 60 -4.59 11.79 -2.51
C MET A 60 -4.10 12.82 -3.54
N ASN A 61 -4.07 12.46 -4.82
CA ASN A 61 -3.69 13.40 -5.88
C ASN A 61 -4.70 14.54 -6.08
N ASP A 62 -5.93 14.44 -5.56
CA ASP A 62 -6.90 15.54 -5.57
C ASP A 62 -6.38 16.78 -4.82
N THR A 63 -5.39 16.62 -3.93
CA THR A 63 -4.77 17.73 -3.21
C THR A 63 -3.66 18.43 -4.00
N VAL A 64 -3.29 17.90 -5.16
CA VAL A 64 -2.25 18.47 -6.03
C VAL A 64 -2.94 19.36 -7.07
N PRO A 65 -2.56 20.65 -7.18
CA PRO A 65 -3.12 21.54 -8.17
C PRO A 65 -2.98 20.96 -9.59
N ASP A 66 -4.03 21.12 -10.40
CA ASP A 66 -4.10 20.68 -11.79
C ASP A 66 -3.84 19.17 -12.01
N ALA A 67 -3.94 18.34 -10.96
CA ALA A 67 -3.94 16.90 -11.11
C ALA A 67 -5.28 16.41 -11.67
N ARG A 68 -5.23 15.55 -12.68
CA ARG A 68 -6.42 14.93 -13.27
C ARG A 68 -6.14 13.49 -13.67
N ALA A 69 -7.21 12.71 -13.71
CA ALA A 69 -7.18 11.32 -14.17
C ALA A 69 -8.36 11.07 -15.13
N GLU A 70 -8.13 10.20 -16.10
CA GLU A 70 -9.13 9.73 -17.06
C GLU A 70 -8.98 8.21 -17.21
N GLY A 71 -10.05 7.50 -17.55
CA GLY A 71 -10.11 6.04 -17.60
C GLY A 71 -10.90 5.48 -16.44
N THR A 72 -10.68 4.22 -16.10
CA THR A 72 -11.38 3.50 -15.04
C THR A 72 -10.42 3.17 -13.90
N LEU A 73 -10.86 3.42 -12.68
CA LEU A 73 -10.22 2.94 -11.45
C LEU A 73 -11.32 2.50 -10.48
N GLU A 74 -11.39 1.21 -10.21
CA GLU A 74 -12.43 0.60 -9.37
C GLU A 74 -11.84 -0.06 -8.14
N LEU A 75 -12.56 0.06 -7.02
CA LEU A 75 -12.39 -0.71 -5.79
C LEU A 75 -13.64 -1.58 -5.61
N GLY A 76 -13.55 -2.86 -5.98
CA GLY A 76 -14.73 -3.70 -6.14
C GLY A 76 -15.71 -3.09 -7.15
N GLU A 77 -16.91 -2.71 -6.70
CA GLU A 77 -17.92 -2.05 -7.52
C GLU A 77 -17.86 -0.51 -7.45
N LEU A 78 -16.98 0.07 -6.64
CA LEU A 78 -16.86 1.50 -6.46
C LEU A 78 -15.98 2.13 -7.53
N ASP A 79 -16.53 3.01 -8.37
CA ASP A 79 -15.74 3.88 -9.23
C ASP A 79 -15.03 4.96 -8.39
N VAL A 80 -13.70 4.80 -8.25
CA VAL A 80 -12.85 5.69 -7.44
C VAL A 80 -12.78 7.09 -8.03
N LEU A 81 -12.89 7.24 -9.36
CA LEU A 81 -12.74 8.52 -10.04
C LEU A 81 -14.06 9.30 -10.17
N ALA A 82 -15.20 8.67 -9.90
CA ALA A 82 -16.48 9.35 -9.99
C ALA A 82 -16.54 10.58 -9.07
N ARG A 83 -17.13 11.66 -9.56
CA ARG A 83 -17.33 12.89 -8.76
C ARG A 83 -18.25 12.68 -7.55
N SER A 84 -19.12 11.69 -7.62
CA SER A 84 -20.05 11.30 -6.54
C SER A 84 -19.40 10.46 -5.45
N THR A 85 -18.18 9.95 -5.67
CA THR A 85 -17.49 9.10 -4.69
C THR A 85 -17.14 9.88 -3.43
N ASP A 86 -17.61 9.40 -2.29
CA ASP A 86 -17.22 9.92 -0.98
C ASP A 86 -15.75 9.59 -0.70
N VAL A 87 -14.90 10.62 -0.83
CA VAL A 87 -13.45 10.49 -0.64
C VAL A 87 -13.09 10.16 0.81
N VAL A 88 -13.92 10.51 1.78
CA VAL A 88 -13.68 10.18 3.19
C VAL A 88 -13.90 8.69 3.42
N ASP A 89 -14.99 8.12 2.89
CA ASP A 89 -15.24 6.68 2.95
C ASP A 89 -14.21 5.89 2.13
N LEU A 90 -13.86 6.37 0.93
CA LEU A 90 -12.79 5.76 0.12
C LEU A 90 -11.49 5.66 0.92
N ARG A 91 -11.05 6.74 1.59
CA ARG A 91 -9.79 6.75 2.37
C ARG A 91 -9.87 5.93 3.65
N ARG A 92 -11.05 5.63 4.15
CA ARG A 92 -11.27 4.64 5.21
C ARG A 92 -11.08 3.21 4.69
N ARG A 93 -11.60 2.91 3.47
CA ARG A 93 -11.50 1.59 2.82
C ARG A 93 -10.10 1.34 2.24
N VAL A 94 -9.36 2.39 1.89
CA VAL A 94 -8.02 2.33 1.30
C VAL A 94 -7.01 3.02 2.21
N GLY A 95 -6.42 2.26 3.13
CA GLY A 95 -5.40 2.74 4.06
C GLY A 95 -4.07 3.02 3.35
N MET A 96 -3.27 3.94 3.89
CA MET A 96 -1.96 4.26 3.32
C MET A 96 -0.86 4.36 4.38
N VAL A 97 0.27 3.72 4.06
CA VAL A 97 1.53 3.78 4.80
C VAL A 97 2.57 4.48 3.93
N PHE A 98 3.17 5.54 4.44
CA PHE A 98 4.11 6.38 3.71
C PHE A 98 5.56 5.92 3.86
N GLN A 99 6.41 6.35 2.94
CA GLN A 99 7.84 6.08 2.91
C GLN A 99 8.54 6.53 4.21
N LYS A 100 8.24 7.76 4.66
CA LYS A 100 8.71 8.25 5.96
C LYS A 100 7.63 8.02 7.00
N PRO A 101 7.94 7.40 8.14
CA PRO A 101 7.00 7.31 9.25
C PRO A 101 6.45 8.69 9.59
N ASN A 102 5.15 8.80 9.72
CA ASN A 102 4.45 10.05 9.97
C ASN A 102 3.43 9.94 11.12
N PRO A 103 3.85 9.49 12.31
CA PRO A 103 2.95 9.48 13.44
C PRO A 103 2.48 10.91 13.76
N PHE A 104 1.23 11.03 14.18
CA PHE A 104 0.70 12.30 14.66
C PHE A 104 1.46 12.73 15.93
N PRO A 105 1.59 14.04 16.21
CA PRO A 105 2.18 14.55 17.46
C PRO A 105 1.22 14.34 18.65
N LYS A 106 0.88 13.09 18.89
CA LYS A 106 -0.05 12.57 19.90
C LYS A 106 0.57 11.36 20.58
N SER A 107 -0.12 10.80 21.57
CA SER A 107 0.30 9.55 22.21
C SER A 107 0.29 8.36 21.21
N ILE A 108 0.96 7.27 21.58
CA ILE A 108 0.94 6.02 20.86
C ILE A 108 -0.51 5.53 20.72
N TYR A 109 -1.26 5.53 21.82
CA TYR A 109 -2.68 5.17 21.85
C TYR A 109 -3.50 6.03 20.89
N ASP A 110 -3.38 7.36 20.99
CA ASP A 110 -4.19 8.28 20.20
C ASP A 110 -3.86 8.24 18.70
N ASN A 111 -2.65 7.81 18.32
CA ASN A 111 -2.35 7.57 16.91
C ASN A 111 -3.23 6.47 16.35
N VAL A 112 -3.34 5.32 17.02
CA VAL A 112 -4.15 4.18 16.56
C VAL A 112 -5.63 4.46 16.71
N ALA A 113 -6.05 5.06 17.82
CA ALA A 113 -7.45 5.37 18.12
C ALA A 113 -8.04 6.50 17.25
N PHE A 114 -7.22 7.25 16.52
CA PHE A 114 -7.66 8.44 15.79
C PHE A 114 -8.72 8.12 14.72
N GLY A 115 -8.42 7.20 13.82
CA GLY A 115 -9.33 6.78 12.75
C GLY A 115 -10.63 6.15 13.30
N PRO A 116 -10.55 5.14 14.18
CA PRO A 116 -11.73 4.56 14.80
C PRO A 116 -12.65 5.57 15.49
N ARG A 117 -12.12 6.52 16.25
CA ARG A 117 -12.93 7.58 16.89
C ARG A 117 -13.65 8.48 15.88
N LEU A 118 -13.07 8.68 14.70
CA LEU A 118 -13.63 9.56 13.68
C LEU A 118 -14.71 8.85 12.86
N HIS A 119 -14.52 7.57 12.57
CA HIS A 119 -15.34 6.84 11.60
C HIS A 119 -16.29 5.81 12.23
N LEU A 120 -16.00 5.35 13.45
CA LEU A 120 -16.78 4.28 14.10
C LEU A 120 -17.51 4.83 15.33
N ARG A 121 -18.77 4.40 15.50
CA ARG A 121 -19.47 4.59 16.77
C ARG A 121 -19.09 3.43 17.70
N ILE A 122 -17.98 3.59 18.42
CA ILE A 122 -17.36 2.53 19.20
C ILE A 122 -17.31 2.93 20.68
N ALA A 123 -17.66 2.01 21.57
CA ALA A 123 -17.55 2.21 23.02
C ALA A 123 -16.06 2.24 23.45
N ARG A 124 -15.79 2.88 24.60
CA ARG A 124 -14.41 3.03 25.09
C ARG A 124 -13.68 1.69 25.21
N ARG A 125 -14.34 0.68 25.75
CA ARG A 125 -13.74 -0.65 25.93
C ARG A 125 -13.39 -1.32 24.60
N GLU A 126 -14.30 -1.26 23.63
CA GLU A 126 -14.08 -1.82 22.29
C GLU A 126 -12.94 -1.08 21.56
N LEU A 127 -12.84 0.24 21.79
CA LEU A 127 -11.73 1.02 21.24
C LEU A 127 -10.39 0.60 21.87
N ASP A 128 -10.34 0.34 23.16
CA ASP A 128 -9.12 -0.11 23.86
C ASP A 128 -8.70 -1.50 23.31
N GLU A 129 -9.65 -2.42 23.13
CA GLU A 129 -9.44 -3.74 22.54
C GLU A 129 -8.95 -3.64 21.06
N LEU A 130 -9.52 -2.72 20.28
CA LEU A 130 -9.13 -2.48 18.89
C LEU A 130 -7.71 -1.88 18.79
N VAL A 131 -7.36 -0.96 19.68
CA VAL A 131 -6.01 -0.39 19.74
C VAL A 131 -4.97 -1.47 20.08
N GLU A 132 -5.23 -2.29 21.09
CA GLU A 132 -4.36 -3.41 21.43
C GLU A 132 -4.23 -4.39 20.26
N TRP A 133 -5.34 -4.80 19.65
CA TRP A 133 -5.35 -5.70 18.49
C TRP A 133 -4.52 -5.13 17.34
N SER A 134 -4.69 -3.85 17.01
CA SER A 134 -3.97 -3.19 15.91
C SER A 134 -2.45 -3.14 16.19
N LEU A 135 -2.05 -2.83 17.44
CA LEU A 135 -0.64 -2.79 17.84
C LEU A 135 -0.02 -4.20 17.86
N ARG A 136 -0.78 -5.24 18.25
CA ARG A 136 -0.35 -6.64 18.16
C ARG A 136 -0.18 -7.08 16.72
N LYS A 137 -1.17 -6.79 15.87
CA LYS A 137 -1.11 -7.08 14.43
C LYS A 137 0.05 -6.38 13.73
N ALA A 138 0.43 -5.19 14.17
CA ALA A 138 1.59 -4.46 13.67
C ALA A 138 2.92 -4.86 14.35
N ALA A 139 2.94 -5.94 15.14
CA ALA A 139 4.12 -6.48 15.83
C ALA A 139 4.90 -5.42 16.64
N VAL A 140 4.17 -4.48 17.29
CA VAL A 140 4.79 -3.41 18.10
C VAL A 140 4.26 -3.40 19.55
N TRP A 141 3.22 -4.16 19.86
CA TRP A 141 2.55 -4.16 21.16
C TRP A 141 3.50 -4.36 22.34
N ASP A 142 4.31 -5.41 22.31
CA ASP A 142 5.19 -5.77 23.44
C ASP A 142 6.26 -4.69 23.72
N GLU A 143 6.57 -3.87 22.71
CA GLU A 143 7.52 -2.78 22.84
C GLU A 143 6.88 -1.49 23.40
N VAL A 144 5.53 -1.37 23.35
CA VAL A 144 4.86 -0.11 23.68
C VAL A 144 3.74 -0.21 24.73
N LYS A 145 3.30 -1.42 25.12
CA LYS A 145 2.14 -1.66 25.99
C LYS A 145 2.19 -0.90 27.32
N ASP A 146 3.39 -0.73 27.90
CA ASP A 146 3.59 -0.05 29.20
C ASP A 146 3.76 1.47 29.05
N ARG A 147 3.69 2.00 27.82
CA ARG A 147 3.91 3.44 27.53
C ARG A 147 2.97 4.01 26.47
N LEU A 148 1.74 3.50 26.38
CA LEU A 148 0.74 3.88 25.37
C LEU A 148 0.39 5.38 25.38
N ASN A 149 0.51 6.02 26.54
CA ASN A 149 0.26 7.47 26.73
C ASN A 149 1.48 8.35 26.40
N GLN A 150 2.64 7.76 26.10
CA GLN A 150 3.82 8.54 25.71
C GLN A 150 3.71 9.06 24.28
N PRO A 151 4.42 10.16 23.94
CA PRO A 151 4.45 10.71 22.59
C PRO A 151 4.94 9.69 21.57
N ALA A 152 4.20 9.49 20.48
CA ALA A 152 4.58 8.57 19.40
C ALA A 152 5.90 8.94 18.72
N LEU A 153 6.26 10.22 18.72
CA LEU A 153 7.53 10.73 18.17
C LEU A 153 8.77 10.29 18.97
N SER A 154 8.60 9.76 20.19
CA SER A 154 9.71 9.21 20.99
C SER A 154 10.11 7.79 20.57
N LEU A 155 9.36 7.15 19.70
CA LEU A 155 9.62 5.82 19.20
C LEU A 155 10.78 5.82 18.18
N SER A 156 11.49 4.68 18.04
CA SER A 156 12.45 4.49 16.96
C SER A 156 11.78 4.50 15.58
N GLY A 157 12.52 4.73 14.51
CA GLY A 157 11.97 4.78 13.16
C GLY A 157 11.17 3.52 12.78
N GLY A 158 11.70 2.33 13.10
CA GLY A 158 10.99 1.07 12.85
C GLY A 158 9.73 0.90 13.71
N GLN A 159 9.75 1.37 14.97
CA GLN A 159 8.55 1.38 15.82
C GLN A 159 7.51 2.38 15.30
N GLN A 160 7.93 3.57 14.86
CA GLN A 160 7.04 4.57 14.26
C GLN A 160 6.38 4.02 12.98
N GLN A 161 7.13 3.31 12.14
CA GLN A 161 6.57 2.72 10.92
C GLN A 161 5.52 1.67 11.25
N ARG A 162 5.81 0.75 12.18
CA ARG A 162 4.83 -0.25 12.63
C ARG A 162 3.63 0.39 13.32
N LEU A 163 3.81 1.49 14.06
CA LEU A 163 2.71 2.29 14.59
C LEU A 163 1.83 2.91 13.47
N CYS A 164 2.45 3.41 12.40
CA CYS A 164 1.70 3.91 11.23
C CYS A 164 0.92 2.81 10.52
N ILE A 165 1.46 1.58 10.48
CA ILE A 165 0.74 0.41 9.98
C ILE A 165 -0.43 0.07 10.93
N ALA A 166 -0.22 0.02 12.26
CA ALA A 166 -1.28 -0.19 13.24
C ALA A 166 -2.41 0.83 13.08
N ARG A 167 -2.07 2.11 12.90
CA ARG A 167 -3.03 3.19 12.63
C ARG A 167 -3.83 2.94 11.35
N ALA A 168 -3.18 2.50 10.29
CA ALA A 168 -3.82 2.26 9.00
C ALA A 168 -4.81 1.09 9.05
N ILE A 169 -4.47 0.00 9.76
CA ILE A 169 -5.35 -1.18 9.85
C ILE A 169 -6.48 -1.03 10.88
N ALA A 170 -6.37 -0.09 11.82
CA ALA A 170 -7.37 0.11 12.87
C ALA A 170 -8.75 0.54 12.34
N THR A 171 -8.84 1.07 11.14
CA THR A 171 -10.11 1.43 10.48
C THR A 171 -10.74 0.27 9.70
N GLY A 172 -10.09 -0.91 9.65
CA GLY A 172 -10.54 -2.06 8.89
C GLY A 172 -10.59 -1.82 7.37
N PRO A 173 -9.48 -1.40 6.73
CA PRO A 173 -9.47 -1.13 5.30
C PRO A 173 -9.62 -2.44 4.50
N GLU A 174 -10.04 -2.32 3.24
CA GLU A 174 -10.05 -3.43 2.27
C GLU A 174 -8.68 -3.54 1.57
N VAL A 175 -8.06 -2.39 1.32
CA VAL A 175 -6.77 -2.27 0.65
C VAL A 175 -5.79 -1.49 1.52
N LEU A 176 -4.54 -1.96 1.58
CA LEU A 176 -3.45 -1.27 2.24
C LEU A 176 -2.39 -0.88 1.20
N LEU A 177 -2.22 0.40 1.00
CA LEU A 177 -1.19 0.96 0.13
C LEU A 177 0.08 1.23 0.95
N MET A 178 1.23 0.81 0.43
CA MET A 178 2.53 1.01 1.08
C MET A 178 3.52 1.64 0.10
N ASP A 179 3.89 2.88 0.34
CA ASP A 179 4.86 3.61 -0.49
C ASP A 179 6.26 3.47 0.13
N GLU A 180 7.08 2.57 -0.37
CA GLU A 180 8.45 2.27 0.08
C GLU A 180 8.58 2.10 1.61
N PRO A 181 7.79 1.23 2.27
CA PRO A 181 7.62 1.22 3.73
C PRO A 181 8.88 0.87 4.52
N CYS A 182 9.92 0.37 3.87
CA CYS A 182 11.16 -0.07 4.52
C CYS A 182 12.40 0.77 4.14
N SER A 183 12.27 1.77 3.26
CA SER A 183 13.42 2.49 2.69
C SER A 183 14.27 3.25 3.72
N ALA A 184 13.69 3.64 4.85
CA ALA A 184 14.35 4.39 5.93
C ALA A 184 14.64 3.53 7.18
N LEU A 185 14.49 2.19 7.09
CA LEU A 185 14.61 1.28 8.21
C LEU A 185 15.94 0.52 8.19
N ASP A 186 16.41 0.15 9.37
CA ASP A 186 17.49 -0.80 9.54
C ASP A 186 17.08 -2.22 9.10
N PRO A 187 18.04 -3.13 8.84
CA PRO A 187 17.74 -4.48 8.36
C PRO A 187 16.81 -5.29 9.28
N ALA A 188 16.95 -5.17 10.60
CA ALA A 188 16.11 -5.91 11.54
C ALA A 188 14.67 -5.37 11.55
N SER A 189 14.48 -4.05 11.48
CA SER A 189 13.18 -3.42 11.34
C SER A 189 12.53 -3.74 9.99
N THR A 190 13.33 -3.80 8.91
CA THR A 190 12.87 -4.21 7.57
C THR A 190 12.32 -5.63 7.60
N ALA A 191 13.05 -6.59 8.17
CA ALA A 191 12.60 -7.99 8.28
C ALA A 191 11.26 -8.08 9.01
N ARG A 192 11.10 -7.37 10.13
CA ARG A 192 9.83 -7.34 10.88
C ARG A 192 8.66 -6.78 10.07
N VAL A 193 8.88 -5.76 9.23
CA VAL A 193 7.83 -5.22 8.35
C VAL A 193 7.53 -6.20 7.21
N GLU A 194 8.51 -6.92 6.68
CA GLU A 194 8.29 -7.96 5.67
C GLU A 194 7.46 -9.12 6.23
N ASP A 195 7.80 -9.64 7.42
CA ASP A 195 7.01 -10.66 8.11
C ASP A 195 5.57 -10.20 8.36
N LEU A 196 5.41 -8.93 8.78
CA LEU A 196 4.11 -8.33 8.99
C LEU A 196 3.28 -8.27 7.70
N ILE A 197 3.87 -7.96 6.54
CA ILE A 197 3.17 -7.97 5.24
C ILE A 197 2.60 -9.35 4.94
N PHE A 198 3.35 -10.43 5.24
CA PHE A 198 2.87 -11.81 5.08
C PHE A 198 1.66 -12.14 5.95
N GLU A 199 1.62 -11.62 7.17
CA GLU A 199 0.47 -11.82 8.05
C GLU A 199 -0.74 -10.99 7.60
N LEU A 200 -0.51 -9.73 7.20
CA LEU A 200 -1.57 -8.81 6.81
C LEU A 200 -2.27 -9.21 5.52
N LYS A 201 -1.57 -9.83 4.56
CA LYS A 201 -2.19 -10.27 3.29
C LYS A 201 -3.30 -11.30 3.46
N GLN A 202 -3.37 -11.99 4.59
CA GLN A 202 -4.44 -12.94 4.89
C GLN A 202 -5.80 -12.22 5.05
N GLN A 203 -5.79 -10.94 5.35
CA GLN A 203 -6.98 -10.13 5.62
C GLN A 203 -7.14 -8.96 4.65
N TYR A 204 -6.05 -8.42 4.12
CA TYR A 204 -6.01 -7.21 3.31
C TYR A 204 -5.42 -7.47 1.92
N THR A 205 -5.93 -6.78 0.92
CA THR A 205 -5.21 -6.62 -0.35
C THR A 205 -4.12 -5.58 -0.16
N ILE A 206 -2.88 -5.87 -0.58
CA ILE A 206 -1.75 -4.97 -0.36
C ILE A 206 -1.15 -4.55 -1.71
N VAL A 207 -0.96 -3.24 -1.89
CA VAL A 207 -0.18 -2.71 -3.02
C VAL A 207 1.05 -2.02 -2.43
N ILE A 208 2.23 -2.55 -2.73
CA ILE A 208 3.51 -2.03 -2.24
C ILE A 208 4.36 -1.46 -3.37
N VAL A 209 4.80 -0.22 -3.21
CA VAL A 209 5.87 0.35 -4.04
C VAL A 209 7.20 0.07 -3.36
N THR A 210 8.15 -0.46 -4.09
CA THR A 210 9.53 -0.63 -3.62
C THR A 210 10.53 -0.54 -4.76
N HIS A 211 11.70 0.03 -4.49
CA HIS A 211 12.85 -0.01 -5.38
C HIS A 211 13.80 -1.18 -5.03
N ASN A 212 13.53 -1.91 -3.94
CA ASN A 212 14.31 -3.08 -3.54
C ASN A 212 13.71 -4.34 -4.16
N MET A 213 14.37 -4.86 -5.19
CA MET A 213 13.93 -6.06 -5.91
C MET A 213 13.89 -7.30 -5.04
N GLN A 214 14.83 -7.43 -4.10
CA GLN A 214 14.84 -8.57 -3.17
C GLN A 214 13.63 -8.52 -2.24
N GLN A 215 13.25 -7.34 -1.76
CA GLN A 215 12.03 -7.16 -0.99
C GLN A 215 10.80 -7.54 -1.81
N ALA A 216 10.65 -6.98 -3.02
CA ALA A 216 9.54 -7.31 -3.90
C ALA A 216 9.43 -8.83 -4.12
N SER A 217 10.56 -9.48 -4.42
CA SER A 217 10.61 -10.94 -4.64
C SER A 217 10.19 -11.75 -3.42
N ARG A 218 10.48 -11.28 -2.19
CA ARG A 218 10.11 -11.99 -0.96
C ARG A 218 8.65 -11.79 -0.57
N VAL A 219 8.13 -10.55 -0.63
CA VAL A 219 6.84 -10.24 0.00
C VAL A 219 5.65 -10.29 -0.94
N SER A 220 5.85 -10.26 -2.27
CA SER A 220 4.73 -10.13 -3.20
C SER A 220 4.32 -11.44 -3.87
N ASP A 221 3.03 -11.56 -4.16
CA ASP A 221 2.45 -12.65 -4.96
C ASP A 221 2.50 -12.32 -6.45
N ARG A 222 2.29 -11.05 -6.78
CA ARG A 222 2.34 -10.50 -8.13
C ARG A 222 3.21 -9.24 -8.17
N THR A 223 3.80 -9.00 -9.33
CA THR A 223 4.67 -7.84 -9.56
C THR A 223 4.29 -7.16 -10.87
N ALA A 224 4.22 -5.82 -10.83
CA ALA A 224 4.07 -4.97 -12.00
C ALA A 224 5.33 -4.12 -12.18
N PHE A 225 5.95 -4.22 -13.35
CA PHE A 225 7.10 -3.40 -13.71
C PHE A 225 6.64 -2.13 -14.42
N PHE A 226 7.05 -1.00 -13.87
CA PHE A 226 6.75 0.34 -14.37
C PHE A 226 7.97 0.97 -15.03
N TYR A 227 7.76 1.55 -16.21
CA TYR A 227 8.76 2.34 -16.90
C TYR A 227 8.11 3.50 -17.65
N GLN A 228 8.64 4.71 -17.49
CA GLN A 228 8.19 5.94 -18.18
C GLN A 228 6.65 6.13 -18.16
N GLY A 229 6.04 5.98 -17.00
CA GLY A 229 4.60 6.18 -16.81
C GLY A 229 3.72 5.03 -17.34
N ARG A 230 4.29 3.91 -17.74
CA ARG A 230 3.58 2.74 -18.29
C ARG A 230 3.81 1.50 -17.45
N VAL A 231 2.83 0.62 -17.44
CA VAL A 231 3.02 -0.76 -17.00
C VAL A 231 3.56 -1.56 -18.17
N VAL A 232 4.81 -2.01 -18.07
CA VAL A 232 5.49 -2.78 -19.12
C VAL A 232 5.10 -4.24 -19.05
N GLU A 233 5.07 -4.80 -17.83
CA GLU A 233 4.74 -6.19 -17.59
C GLU A 233 4.10 -6.38 -16.22
N VAL A 234 3.10 -7.28 -16.14
CA VAL A 234 2.47 -7.72 -14.90
C VAL A 234 2.40 -9.23 -14.88
N GLY A 235 2.80 -9.85 -13.79
CA GLY A 235 2.75 -11.30 -13.68
C GLY A 235 2.88 -11.80 -12.25
N ARG A 236 2.95 -13.12 -12.10
CA ARG A 236 3.33 -13.72 -10.82
C ARG A 236 4.76 -13.29 -10.50
N THR A 237 5.02 -12.98 -9.26
CA THR A 237 6.36 -12.51 -8.84
C THR A 237 7.51 -13.45 -9.27
N PRO A 238 7.43 -14.77 -9.08
CA PRO A 238 8.48 -15.66 -9.56
C PRO A 238 8.72 -15.56 -11.08
N ASP A 239 7.66 -15.39 -11.87
CA ASP A 239 7.79 -15.32 -13.34
C ASP A 239 8.49 -14.01 -13.75
N ILE A 240 8.09 -12.88 -13.17
CA ILE A 240 8.72 -11.56 -13.43
C ILE A 240 10.22 -11.57 -13.11
N PHE A 241 10.64 -12.25 -12.03
CA PHE A 241 12.04 -12.25 -11.59
C PHE A 241 12.90 -13.33 -12.25
N THR A 242 12.30 -14.42 -12.78
CA THR A 242 13.08 -15.54 -13.33
C THR A 242 12.90 -15.75 -14.83
N ARG A 243 11.74 -15.35 -15.39
CA ARG A 243 11.38 -15.56 -16.79
C ARG A 243 10.52 -14.43 -17.35
N PRO A 244 10.96 -13.18 -17.26
CA PRO A 244 10.18 -12.05 -17.79
C PRO A 244 9.96 -12.22 -19.30
N GLN A 245 8.81 -11.74 -19.78
CA GLN A 245 8.42 -11.83 -21.20
C GLN A 245 8.89 -10.60 -21.98
N LYS A 246 9.20 -9.51 -21.28
CA LYS A 246 9.65 -8.24 -21.86
C LYS A 246 11.12 -8.03 -21.61
N ARG A 247 11.84 -7.61 -22.65
CA ARG A 247 13.27 -7.35 -22.55
C ARG A 247 13.58 -6.23 -21.53
N GLU A 248 12.75 -5.20 -21.51
CA GLU A 248 12.91 -4.10 -20.56
C GLU A 248 12.79 -4.57 -19.10
N THR A 249 11.90 -5.55 -18.85
CA THR A 249 11.78 -6.18 -17.53
C THR A 249 13.02 -7.00 -17.21
N GLU A 250 13.52 -7.80 -18.16
CA GLU A 250 14.74 -8.60 -18.00
C GLU A 250 15.96 -7.70 -17.69
N ASP A 251 16.14 -6.64 -18.47
CA ASP A 251 17.24 -5.69 -18.26
C ASP A 251 17.15 -5.03 -16.88
N TYR A 252 15.93 -4.68 -16.42
CA TYR A 252 15.74 -4.09 -15.10
C TYR A 252 16.03 -5.07 -13.96
N VAL A 253 15.47 -6.29 -13.97
CA VAL A 253 15.66 -7.25 -12.87
C VAL A 253 17.07 -7.83 -12.81
N THR A 254 17.81 -7.83 -13.95
CA THR A 254 19.22 -8.25 -14.01
C THR A 254 20.23 -7.12 -13.75
N GLY A 255 19.74 -5.90 -13.47
CA GLY A 255 20.62 -4.74 -13.20
C GLY A 255 21.35 -4.17 -14.43
N LYS A 256 20.91 -4.53 -15.64
CA LYS A 256 21.46 -4.00 -16.91
C LYS A 256 20.74 -2.73 -17.38
N PHE A 257 19.81 -2.25 -16.58
CA PHE A 257 19.00 -1.09 -16.87
C PHE A 257 19.75 0.19 -16.47
N GLY A 258 20.17 0.98 -17.44
CA GLY A 258 20.95 2.20 -17.24
C GLY A 258 21.16 2.92 -18.56
#